data_e44a56cfbde6fc44e194da886ebdb3ed
#
_entry.id   e44a56cfbde6fc44e194da886ebdb3ed
#
_cell.length_a   1.000
_cell.length_b   1.000
_cell.length_c   1.000
_cell.angle_alpha   90.00
_cell.angle_beta   90.00
_cell.angle_gamma   90.00
#
_symmetry.space_group_name_H-M   'P 1'
#
loop_
_entity.id
_entity.type
_entity.pdbx_description
1 polymer ?
#
loop_
_entity_poly.entity_id
_entity_poly.type
_entity_poly.pdbx_seq_one_letter_code
_entity_poly.pdbx_strand_id
1 'polypeptide(L)'
;MALSKLTANEREIVFRCLRAAAEGPFFDDKEFHPIFGLDRDEVRAVISRWSEVNENDEDVALAINNSFANLLGFPHHEGKVLREMVGVGDKEIQRVFSKWRGDPA
;
A
#
# COMPACT_ATOMS: atom_id res chain seq x y z
N MET A 1 3.93 -13.07 4.44
CA MET A 1 3.08 -11.87 4.38
C MET A 1 2.34 -11.78 5.71
N ALA A 2 2.81 -10.93 6.58
CA ALA A 2 2.25 -10.93 7.92
C ALA A 2 2.24 -9.54 8.55
N LEU A 3 1.03 -8.96 8.62
CA LEU A 3 0.80 -7.72 9.37
C LEU A 3 1.15 -7.89 10.84
N SER A 4 0.96 -9.09 11.39
CA SER A 4 1.28 -9.39 12.78
C SER A 4 2.76 -9.26 13.12
N LYS A 5 3.64 -9.32 12.11
CA LYS A 5 5.09 -9.15 12.30
C LYS A 5 5.52 -7.70 12.32
N LEU A 6 4.62 -6.79 11.98
CA LEU A 6 4.92 -5.36 11.93
C LEU A 6 4.63 -4.70 13.28
N THR A 7 5.39 -3.67 13.59
CA THR A 7 5.10 -2.80 14.74
C THR A 7 3.85 -1.95 14.45
N ALA A 8 3.33 -1.29 15.46
CA ALA A 8 2.19 -0.39 15.28
C ALA A 8 2.51 0.73 14.28
N ASN A 9 3.72 1.31 14.35
CA ASN A 9 4.14 2.35 13.41
C ASN A 9 4.27 1.80 11.99
N GLU A 10 4.77 0.58 11.83
CA GLU A 10 4.89 -0.04 10.53
C GLU A 10 3.53 -0.35 9.92
N ARG A 11 2.58 -0.81 10.71
CA ARG A 11 1.20 -1.01 10.25
C ARG A 11 0.55 0.30 9.83
N GLU A 12 0.85 1.40 10.52
CA GLU A 12 0.37 2.72 10.12
C GLU A 12 0.94 3.14 8.76
N ILE A 13 2.21 2.81 8.49
CA ILE A 13 2.80 3.04 7.17
C ILE A 13 2.05 2.26 6.08
N VAL A 14 1.71 0.99 6.35
CA VAL A 14 0.90 0.19 5.42
C VAL A 14 -0.43 0.89 5.15
N PHE A 15 -1.12 1.33 6.19
CA PHE A 15 -2.41 2.01 6.06
C PHE A 15 -2.29 3.28 5.22
N ARG A 16 -1.27 4.10 5.48
CA ARG A 16 -1.04 5.33 4.74
C ARG A 16 -0.70 5.07 3.28
N CYS A 17 -0.01 3.98 2.98
CA CYS A 17 0.25 3.57 1.60
C CYS A 17 -1.04 3.16 0.90
N LEU A 18 -1.92 2.42 1.56
CA LEU A 18 -3.24 2.09 1.00
C LEU A 18 -4.03 3.36 0.67
N ARG A 19 -4.05 4.31 1.60
CA ARG A 19 -4.75 5.59 1.38
C ARG A 19 -4.11 6.40 0.27
N ALA A 20 -2.79 6.45 0.21
CA ALA A 20 -2.09 7.14 -0.86
C ALA A 20 -2.46 6.53 -2.22
N ALA A 21 -2.46 5.20 -2.33
CA ALA A 21 -2.82 4.52 -3.56
C ALA A 21 -4.25 4.81 -4.01
N ALA A 22 -5.20 4.78 -3.07
CA ALA A 22 -6.62 4.98 -3.39
C ALA A 22 -6.98 6.44 -3.63
N GLU A 23 -6.41 7.36 -2.86
CA GLU A 23 -6.85 8.76 -2.82
C GLU A 23 -5.83 9.76 -3.38
N GLY A 24 -4.58 9.35 -3.55
CA GLY A 24 -3.53 10.23 -4.04
C GLY A 24 -3.53 10.39 -5.56
N PRO A 25 -2.69 11.33 -6.08
CA PRO A 25 -2.65 11.63 -7.50
C PRO A 25 -1.70 10.72 -8.29
N PHE A 26 -1.55 9.46 -7.89
CA PHE A 26 -0.52 8.58 -8.45
C PHE A 26 -1.00 7.76 -9.64
N PHE A 27 -2.27 7.41 -9.67
CA PHE A 27 -2.82 6.49 -10.67
C PHE A 27 -4.14 7.02 -11.21
N ASP A 28 -4.27 7.04 -12.56
CA ASP A 28 -5.52 7.38 -13.21
C ASP A 28 -6.54 6.26 -13.02
N ASP A 29 -7.82 6.60 -13.08
CA ASP A 29 -8.90 5.60 -12.96
C ASP A 29 -8.79 4.52 -14.02
N LYS A 30 -8.39 4.86 -15.24
CA LYS A 30 -8.22 3.92 -16.34
C LYS A 30 -7.09 2.92 -16.10
N GLU A 31 -6.07 3.33 -15.35
CA GLU A 31 -4.89 2.51 -15.09
C GLU A 31 -5.02 1.70 -13.80
N PHE A 32 -5.92 2.11 -12.92
CA PHE A 32 -5.98 1.56 -11.57
C PHE A 32 -6.23 0.05 -11.58
N HIS A 33 -7.30 -0.39 -12.20
CA HIS A 33 -7.66 -1.81 -12.22
C HIS A 33 -6.57 -2.68 -12.89
N PRO A 34 -6.04 -2.32 -14.08
CA PRO A 34 -4.97 -3.11 -14.70
C PRO A 34 -3.72 -3.24 -13.83
N ILE A 35 -3.37 -2.20 -13.10
CA ILE A 35 -2.16 -2.18 -12.26
C ILE A 35 -2.37 -2.94 -10.96
N PHE A 36 -3.55 -2.80 -10.34
CA PHE A 36 -3.81 -3.33 -9.01
C PHE A 36 -4.47 -4.71 -9.01
N GLY A 37 -5.13 -5.11 -10.10
CA GLY A 37 -5.97 -6.27 -10.09
C GLY A 37 -7.25 -6.10 -9.27
N LEU A 38 -7.50 -4.89 -8.79
CA LEU A 38 -8.66 -4.48 -8.01
C LEU A 38 -9.11 -3.10 -8.47
N ASP A 39 -10.40 -2.81 -8.29
CA ASP A 39 -10.89 -1.45 -8.50
C ASP A 39 -10.53 -0.57 -7.31
N ARG A 40 -10.48 0.75 -7.55
CA ARG A 40 -10.21 1.71 -6.50
C ARG A 40 -11.17 1.55 -5.31
N ASP A 41 -12.44 1.28 -5.58
CA ASP A 41 -13.44 1.08 -4.53
C ASP A 41 -13.19 -0.19 -3.72
N GLU A 42 -12.61 -1.22 -4.33
CA GLU A 42 -12.22 -2.44 -3.61
C GLU A 42 -11.07 -2.15 -2.64
N VAL A 43 -10.13 -1.30 -3.02
CA VAL A 43 -9.05 -0.85 -2.13
C VAL A 43 -9.63 0.01 -0.99
N ARG A 44 -10.57 0.90 -1.31
CA ARG A 44 -11.28 1.69 -0.29
C ARG A 44 -12.03 0.82 0.70
N ALA A 45 -12.58 -0.30 0.25
CA ALA A 45 -13.25 -1.25 1.14
C ALA A 45 -12.27 -1.86 2.14
N VAL A 46 -11.05 -2.17 1.72
CA VAL A 46 -10.00 -2.65 2.62
C VAL A 46 -9.66 -1.57 3.66
N ILE A 47 -9.48 -0.32 3.20
CA ILE A 47 -9.18 0.81 4.07
C ILE A 47 -10.26 0.97 5.15
N SER A 48 -11.54 0.84 4.76
CA SER A 48 -12.66 1.03 5.68
C SER A 48 -12.72 -0.03 6.79
N ARG A 49 -12.12 -1.19 6.56
CA ARG A 49 -12.07 -2.28 7.54
C ARG A 49 -10.80 -2.28 8.40
N TRP A 50 -9.89 -1.36 8.14
CA TRP A 50 -8.64 -1.25 8.87
C TRP A 50 -8.97 -0.87 10.33
N SER A 51 -8.43 -1.47 11.30
CA SER A 51 -7.32 -2.44 11.41
C SER A 51 -7.78 -3.89 11.59
N GLU A 52 -9.04 -4.19 11.34
CA GLU A 52 -9.62 -5.52 11.51
C GLU A 52 -9.65 -6.32 10.21
N VAL A 53 -8.68 -6.06 9.33
CA VAL A 53 -8.57 -6.76 8.06
C VAL A 53 -7.99 -8.17 8.27
N ASN A 54 -8.47 -9.10 7.47
CA ASN A 54 -7.93 -10.45 7.42
C ASN A 54 -7.01 -10.55 6.19
N GLU A 55 -5.71 -10.61 6.41
CA GLU A 55 -4.76 -10.68 5.31
C GLU A 55 -4.72 -12.03 4.59
N ASN A 56 -5.47 -13.02 5.06
CA ASN A 56 -5.71 -14.25 4.33
C ASN A 56 -6.73 -14.04 3.20
N ASP A 57 -7.49 -12.95 3.24
CA ASP A 57 -8.35 -12.56 2.13
C ASP A 57 -7.49 -12.07 0.98
N GLU A 58 -7.74 -12.60 -0.21
CA GLU A 58 -6.97 -12.26 -1.40
C GLU A 58 -7.01 -10.75 -1.71
N ASP A 59 -8.17 -10.13 -1.55
CA ASP A 59 -8.34 -8.69 -1.77
C ASP A 59 -7.44 -7.86 -0.87
N VAL A 60 -7.32 -8.24 0.40
CA VAL A 60 -6.47 -7.53 1.35
C VAL A 60 -5.00 -7.67 0.96
N ALA A 61 -4.56 -8.89 0.66
CA ALA A 61 -3.19 -9.15 0.27
C ALA A 61 -2.82 -8.42 -1.03
N LEU A 62 -3.71 -8.44 -2.03
CA LEU A 62 -3.50 -7.73 -3.29
C LEU A 62 -3.44 -6.22 -3.08
N ALA A 63 -4.36 -5.68 -2.28
CA ALA A 63 -4.39 -4.23 -2.02
C ALA A 63 -3.09 -3.77 -1.37
N ILE A 64 -2.60 -4.49 -0.37
CA ILE A 64 -1.35 -4.14 0.32
C ILE A 64 -0.16 -4.28 -0.62
N ASN A 65 0.00 -5.45 -1.24
CA ASN A 65 1.14 -5.71 -2.11
C ASN A 65 1.21 -4.71 -3.26
N ASN A 66 0.09 -4.50 -3.95
CA ASN A 66 0.07 -3.67 -5.14
C ASN A 66 0.14 -2.18 -4.82
N SER A 67 -0.35 -1.76 -3.65
CA SER A 67 -0.14 -0.39 -3.19
C SER A 67 1.35 -0.10 -3.01
N PHE A 68 2.07 -0.95 -2.29
CA PHE A 68 3.51 -0.78 -2.13
C PHE A 68 4.25 -0.84 -3.47
N ALA A 69 4.01 -1.91 -4.23
CA ALA A 69 4.75 -2.16 -5.46
C ALA A 69 4.58 -1.01 -6.46
N ASN A 70 3.36 -0.49 -6.61
CA ASN A 70 3.08 0.55 -7.58
C ASN A 70 3.45 1.95 -7.09
N LEU A 71 3.30 2.24 -5.79
CA LEU A 71 3.78 3.52 -5.26
C LEU A 71 5.29 3.63 -5.40
N LEU A 72 6.02 2.54 -5.25
CA LEU A 72 7.48 2.52 -5.36
C LEU A 72 7.99 2.35 -6.80
N GLY A 73 7.26 1.62 -7.64
CA GLY A 73 7.74 1.21 -8.95
C GLY A 73 7.08 1.88 -10.16
N PHE A 74 5.86 2.37 -10.03
CA PHE A 74 5.17 3.03 -11.12
C PHE A 74 5.72 4.46 -11.32
N PRO A 75 5.98 4.89 -12.56
CA PRO A 75 6.57 6.22 -12.82
C PRO A 75 5.53 7.35 -12.73
N HIS A 76 4.97 7.55 -11.54
CA HIS A 76 3.95 8.59 -11.31
C HIS A 76 4.54 10.00 -11.17
N HIS A 77 5.86 10.13 -10.94
CA HIS A 77 6.57 11.40 -10.80
C HIS A 77 6.07 12.27 -9.63
N GLU A 78 5.46 11.67 -8.62
CA GLU A 78 4.85 12.36 -7.47
C GLU A 78 5.51 11.95 -6.14
N GLY A 79 6.83 11.74 -6.17
CA GLY A 79 7.57 11.28 -4.99
C GLY A 79 7.44 12.19 -3.78
N LYS A 80 7.37 13.52 -4.01
CA LYS A 80 7.21 14.49 -2.91
C LYS A 80 5.84 14.31 -2.24
N VAL A 81 4.78 14.19 -3.04
CA VAL A 81 3.41 14.00 -2.53
C VAL A 81 3.32 12.68 -1.78
N LEU A 82 3.94 11.63 -2.31
CA LEU A 82 3.99 10.32 -1.66
C LEU A 82 4.60 10.43 -0.26
N ARG A 83 5.75 11.10 -0.14
CA ARG A 83 6.42 11.30 1.14
C ARG A 83 5.54 12.09 2.12
N GLU A 84 4.82 13.10 1.63
CA GLU A 84 3.93 13.89 2.46
C GLU A 84 2.74 13.06 2.96
N MET A 85 2.15 12.23 2.10
CA MET A 85 0.99 11.41 2.46
C MET A 85 1.36 10.26 3.40
N VAL A 86 2.50 9.63 3.18
CA VAL A 86 2.92 8.48 4.00
C VAL A 86 3.70 8.91 5.23
N GLY A 87 4.40 10.03 5.14
CA GLY A 87 5.16 10.59 6.27
C GLY A 87 6.59 10.06 6.38
N VAL A 88 7.02 9.19 5.47
CA VAL A 88 8.38 8.65 5.43
C VAL A 88 8.84 8.54 3.98
N GLY A 89 10.14 8.41 3.76
CA GLY A 89 10.72 8.30 2.43
C GLY A 89 10.65 6.90 1.84
N ASP A 90 11.05 6.78 0.58
CA ASP A 90 10.97 5.54 -0.19
C ASP A 90 11.72 4.38 0.45
N LYS A 91 12.88 4.66 1.05
CA LYS A 91 13.68 3.61 1.71
C LYS A 91 12.93 2.96 2.86
N GLU A 92 12.24 3.77 3.66
CA GLU A 92 11.47 3.26 4.79
C GLU A 92 10.22 2.52 4.30
N ILE A 93 9.56 3.03 3.27
CA ILE A 93 8.43 2.34 2.66
C ILE A 93 8.88 0.98 2.14
N GLN A 94 10.01 0.93 1.43
CA GLN A 94 10.55 -0.32 0.90
C GLN A 94 10.91 -1.30 2.02
N ARG A 95 11.47 -0.80 3.12
CA ARG A 95 11.82 -1.63 4.28
C ARG A 95 10.57 -2.29 4.87
N VAL A 96 9.50 -1.52 5.05
CA VAL A 96 8.24 -2.04 5.60
C VAL A 96 7.62 -3.06 4.63
N PHE A 97 7.64 -2.76 3.34
CA PHE A 97 7.14 -3.68 2.31
C PHE A 97 7.89 -5.02 2.36
N SER A 98 9.21 -4.98 2.40
CA SER A 98 10.04 -6.18 2.45
C SER A 98 9.77 -6.99 3.73
N LYS A 99 9.62 -6.31 4.86
CA LYS A 99 9.31 -6.95 6.13
C LYS A 99 7.94 -7.62 6.10
N TRP A 100 6.94 -6.94 5.55
CA TRP A 100 5.59 -7.50 5.41
C TRP A 100 5.60 -8.74 4.51
N ARG A 101 6.32 -8.69 3.39
CA ARG A 101 6.44 -9.84 2.49
C ARG A 101 7.20 -11.02 3.09
N GLY A 102 8.01 -10.76 4.12
CA GLY A 102 8.88 -11.78 4.69
C GLY A 102 10.17 -12.00 3.91
N ASP A 103 10.63 -10.99 3.17
CA ASP A 103 11.88 -11.08 2.43
C ASP A 103 13.06 -11.23 3.40
N PRO A 104 14.12 -11.98 3.03
CA PRO A 104 15.32 -12.06 3.85
C PRO A 104 15.98 -10.69 3.99
N ALA A 105 16.52 -10.45 5.17
CA ALA A 105 17.22 -9.18 5.45
C ALA A 105 18.49 -9.04 4.62
#